data_af2329f98a4d0d71a7f7cfe8a03ec3d9
#
_entry.id   af2329f98a4d0d71a7f7cfe8a03ec3d9
#
_cell.length_a   1.000
_cell.length_b   1.000
_cell.length_c   1.000
_cell.angle_alpha   90.00
_cell.angle_beta   90.00
_cell.angle_gamma   90.00
#
_symmetry.space_group_name_H-M   'P 1'
#
loop_
_entity.id
_entity.type
_entity.pdbx_description
1 polymer ?
#
loop_
_entity_poly.entity_id
_entity_poly.type
_entity_poly.pdbx_seq_one_letter_code
_entity_poly.pdbx_strand_id
1 'polypeptide(L)'
;MSEVKKIATRESYGNALIELGKEHENLVVLDADLAAATKTGMFKKVFPERHIDCGIAECNMVGIAAGLATTGMVPFASTFAMFAAGRAFEQIRNSVGYPHLNVKIGATHAGISVGEDGATHQCNEDIALMRTIPGMTIINPSDDVEAKAAVRAAYELDGPVYLRFGRLAVPVINDNDDYKFEIGKGVVLREGKDVTIVATGLCVSSALEAADMLAEDGIEAKVINIHTIKPIDADLLVRSEERRVGKECLRLCRSRWSPYH
;
A
#
# COMPACT_ATOMS: atom_id res chain seq x y z
N MET A 1 -27.31 14.20 6.68
CA MET A 1 -26.11 13.62 6.02
C MET A 1 -25.84 12.30 6.72
N SER A 2 -25.85 11.18 6.02
CA SER A 2 -25.43 9.90 6.58
C SER A 2 -23.96 10.02 7.00
N GLU A 3 -23.64 9.57 8.19
CA GLU A 3 -22.26 9.56 8.71
C GLU A 3 -21.39 8.71 7.76
N VAL A 4 -20.35 9.30 7.18
CA VAL A 4 -19.45 8.59 6.26
C VAL A 4 -18.69 7.55 7.05
N LYS A 5 -18.86 6.27 6.72
CA LYS A 5 -18.15 5.16 7.34
C LYS A 5 -16.65 5.33 7.13
N LYS A 6 -15.87 5.31 8.21
CA LYS A 6 -14.40 5.41 8.18
C LYS A 6 -13.78 4.18 8.80
N ILE A 7 -12.82 3.57 8.11
CA ILE A 7 -12.11 2.36 8.56
C ILE A 7 -10.62 2.55 8.31
N ALA A 8 -9.79 2.13 9.27
CA ALA A 8 -8.34 2.14 9.08
C ALA A 8 -7.92 0.95 8.19
N THR A 9 -7.10 1.19 7.18
CA THR A 9 -6.68 0.12 6.24
C THR A 9 -5.94 -1.03 6.93
N ARG A 10 -5.29 -0.80 8.08
CA ARG A 10 -4.73 -1.87 8.92
C ARG A 10 -5.80 -2.79 9.53
N GLU A 11 -7.02 -2.28 9.81
CA GLU A 11 -8.14 -3.13 10.29
C GLU A 11 -8.68 -3.99 9.16
N SER A 12 -8.77 -3.41 7.97
CA SER A 12 -9.14 -4.13 6.75
C SER A 12 -8.14 -5.26 6.46
N TYR A 13 -6.84 -5.00 6.66
CA TYR A 13 -5.78 -6.01 6.57
C TYR A 13 -6.03 -7.18 7.53
N GLY A 14 -6.25 -6.91 8.82
CA GLY A 14 -6.53 -7.96 9.81
C GLY A 14 -7.76 -8.80 9.48
N ASN A 15 -8.83 -8.17 8.98
CA ASN A 15 -10.05 -8.85 8.53
C ASN A 15 -9.78 -9.73 7.30
N ALA A 16 -9.09 -9.21 6.29
CA ALA A 16 -8.75 -9.94 5.08
C ALA A 16 -7.87 -11.17 5.36
N LEU A 17 -6.94 -11.08 6.30
CA LEU A 17 -6.14 -12.23 6.74
C LEU A 17 -7.02 -13.34 7.33
N ILE A 18 -8.05 -13.00 8.12
CA ILE A 18 -8.99 -14.00 8.67
C ILE A 18 -9.78 -14.67 7.55
N GLU A 19 -10.26 -13.90 6.58
CA GLU A 19 -11.01 -14.43 5.44
C GLU A 19 -10.15 -15.40 4.63
N LEU A 20 -8.94 -15.00 4.24
CA LEU A 20 -7.98 -15.84 3.54
C LEU A 20 -7.55 -17.07 4.36
N GLY A 21 -7.40 -16.92 5.68
CA GLY A 21 -7.03 -18.02 6.56
C GLY A 21 -8.09 -19.12 6.65
N LYS A 22 -9.37 -18.80 6.42
CA LYS A 22 -10.46 -19.78 6.31
C LYS A 22 -10.42 -20.55 4.98
N GLU A 23 -9.96 -19.91 3.93
CA GLU A 23 -9.93 -20.46 2.58
C GLU A 23 -8.63 -21.24 2.30
N HIS A 24 -7.52 -20.88 2.98
CA HIS A 24 -6.18 -21.35 2.66
C HIS A 24 -5.40 -21.80 3.91
N GLU A 25 -5.04 -23.06 3.99
CA GLU A 25 -4.31 -23.64 5.12
C GLU A 25 -2.82 -23.28 5.12
N ASN A 26 -2.25 -22.98 3.95
CA ASN A 26 -0.83 -22.60 3.80
C ASN A 26 -0.54 -21.14 4.12
N LEU A 27 -1.54 -20.33 4.44
CA LEU A 27 -1.35 -18.96 4.89
C LEU A 27 -0.90 -18.95 6.36
N VAL A 28 0.24 -18.30 6.64
CA VAL A 28 0.75 -18.07 7.99
C VAL A 28 1.02 -16.58 8.20
N VAL A 29 0.82 -16.11 9.43
CA VAL A 29 1.01 -14.71 9.79
C VAL A 29 2.11 -14.61 10.83
N LEU A 30 3.09 -13.73 10.57
CA LEU A 30 4.17 -13.43 11.50
C LEU A 30 4.06 -12.00 12.00
N ASP A 31 4.46 -11.77 13.22
CA ASP A 31 4.46 -10.46 13.86
C ASP A 31 5.73 -10.26 14.72
N ALA A 32 6.11 -9.01 14.94
CA ALA A 32 7.26 -8.65 15.77
C ALA A 32 6.80 -7.93 17.05
N ASP A 33 5.99 -8.61 17.88
CA ASP A 33 5.41 -8.11 19.13
C ASP A 33 4.50 -6.85 18.96
N LEU A 34 3.89 -6.71 17.78
CA LEU A 34 3.01 -5.58 17.44
C LEU A 34 1.60 -6.02 17.01
N ALA A 35 1.20 -7.26 17.33
CA ALA A 35 -0.02 -7.88 16.84
C ALA A 35 -1.31 -7.06 17.11
N ALA A 36 -1.38 -6.34 18.23
CA ALA A 36 -2.50 -5.46 18.54
C ALA A 36 -2.55 -4.22 17.62
N ALA A 37 -1.39 -3.65 17.30
CA ALA A 37 -1.27 -2.44 16.49
C ALA A 37 -1.40 -2.75 14.99
N THR A 38 -0.78 -3.82 14.50
CA THR A 38 -0.84 -4.29 13.11
C THR A 38 -2.17 -4.95 12.76
N LYS A 39 -2.97 -5.30 13.77
CA LYS A 39 -4.24 -6.05 13.68
C LYS A 39 -4.07 -7.54 13.33
N THR A 40 -2.86 -8.06 13.26
CA THR A 40 -2.61 -9.51 13.13
C THR A 40 -3.09 -10.32 14.32
N GLY A 41 -3.23 -9.68 15.49
CA GLY A 41 -3.87 -10.28 16.67
C GLY A 41 -5.31 -10.73 16.46
N MET A 42 -5.99 -10.20 15.44
CA MET A 42 -7.32 -10.67 15.03
C MET A 42 -7.21 -12.07 14.40
N PHE A 43 -6.22 -12.29 13.55
CA PHE A 43 -5.91 -13.61 12.95
C PHE A 43 -5.47 -14.61 14.03
N LYS A 44 -4.60 -14.19 14.97
CA LYS A 44 -4.14 -15.02 16.11
C LYS A 44 -5.29 -15.61 16.93
N LYS A 45 -6.38 -14.84 17.10
CA LYS A 45 -7.56 -15.31 17.86
C LYS A 45 -8.31 -16.43 17.17
N VAL A 46 -8.28 -16.50 15.85
CA VAL A 46 -9.00 -17.50 15.03
C VAL A 46 -8.10 -18.68 14.69
N PHE A 47 -6.81 -18.41 14.40
CA PHE A 47 -5.83 -19.40 13.95
C PHE A 47 -4.53 -19.29 14.76
N PRO A 48 -4.54 -19.58 16.07
CA PRO A 48 -3.37 -19.41 16.94
C PRO A 48 -2.16 -20.24 16.50
N GLU A 49 -2.37 -21.41 15.90
CA GLU A 49 -1.32 -22.31 15.41
C GLU A 49 -0.63 -21.83 14.12
N ARG A 50 -1.23 -20.88 13.42
CA ARG A 50 -0.70 -20.26 12.19
C ARG A 50 -0.26 -18.81 12.40
N HIS A 51 -0.20 -18.36 13.64
CA HIS A 51 0.35 -17.05 14.01
C HIS A 51 1.64 -17.22 14.79
N ILE A 52 2.71 -16.63 14.31
CA ILE A 52 4.05 -16.71 14.90
C ILE A 52 4.45 -15.31 15.39
N ASP A 53 4.61 -15.16 16.69
CA ASP A 53 5.19 -13.96 17.28
C ASP A 53 6.70 -14.15 17.40
N CYS A 54 7.48 -13.33 16.71
CA CYS A 54 8.93 -13.43 16.67
C CYS A 54 9.61 -12.56 17.73
N GLY A 55 8.82 -11.89 18.59
CA GLY A 55 9.32 -10.86 19.50
C GLY A 55 9.77 -9.60 18.74
N ILE A 56 10.42 -8.67 19.44
CA ILE A 56 10.93 -7.42 18.83
C ILE A 56 12.21 -7.72 18.01
N ALA A 57 12.02 -8.44 16.89
CA ALA A 57 13.12 -8.97 16.07
C ALA A 57 12.73 -9.05 14.59
N GLU A 58 12.50 -7.91 13.94
CA GLU A 58 12.00 -7.82 12.56
C GLU A 58 12.91 -8.50 11.54
N CYS A 59 14.23 -8.42 11.72
CA CYS A 59 15.20 -9.13 10.88
C CYS A 59 15.00 -10.64 10.95
N ASN A 60 14.81 -11.17 12.17
CA ASN A 60 14.55 -12.59 12.38
C ASN A 60 13.18 -12.99 11.81
N MET A 61 12.15 -12.18 12.02
CA MET A 61 10.81 -12.39 11.45
C MET A 61 10.86 -12.55 9.92
N VAL A 62 11.57 -11.67 9.22
CA VAL A 62 11.73 -11.76 7.76
C VAL A 62 12.51 -13.01 7.36
N GLY A 63 13.55 -13.39 8.12
CA GLY A 63 14.30 -14.63 7.90
C GLY A 63 13.43 -15.89 8.05
N ILE A 64 12.59 -15.94 9.10
CA ILE A 64 11.62 -17.02 9.32
C ILE A 64 10.60 -17.05 8.18
N ALA A 65 10.05 -15.90 7.79
CA ALA A 65 9.10 -15.82 6.67
C ALA A 65 9.72 -16.31 5.35
N ALA A 66 10.98 -15.93 5.07
CA ALA A 66 11.70 -16.42 3.90
C ALA A 66 11.86 -17.96 3.94
N GLY A 67 12.23 -18.53 5.10
CA GLY A 67 12.33 -19.97 5.28
C GLY A 67 11.00 -20.69 5.06
N LEU A 68 9.89 -20.18 5.63
CA LEU A 68 8.55 -20.73 5.45
C LEU A 68 8.10 -20.69 3.99
N ALA A 69 8.42 -19.62 3.27
CA ALA A 69 8.08 -19.52 1.84
C ALA A 69 8.75 -20.62 1.01
N THR A 70 9.94 -21.09 1.36
CA THR A 70 10.62 -22.20 0.67
C THR A 70 9.93 -23.55 0.86
N THR A 71 9.05 -23.67 1.85
CA THR A 71 8.27 -24.89 2.13
C THR A 71 6.86 -24.89 1.50
N GLY A 72 6.54 -23.87 0.68
CA GLY A 72 5.23 -23.74 0.04
C GLY A 72 4.18 -23.00 0.88
N MET A 73 4.57 -22.47 2.05
CA MET A 73 3.71 -21.58 2.82
C MET A 73 3.68 -20.18 2.21
N VAL A 74 2.62 -19.44 2.47
CA VAL A 74 2.48 -18.02 2.09
C VAL A 74 2.52 -17.15 3.36
N PRO A 75 3.69 -16.72 3.81
CA PRO A 75 3.84 -15.93 5.01
C PRO A 75 3.50 -14.45 4.77
N PHE A 76 2.71 -13.90 5.70
CA PHE A 76 2.46 -12.47 5.87
C PHE A 76 3.26 -11.99 7.09
N ALA A 77 4.41 -11.34 6.84
CA ALA A 77 5.27 -10.78 7.87
C ALA A 77 4.88 -9.33 8.17
N SER A 78 4.42 -9.06 9.39
CA SER A 78 3.73 -7.82 9.75
C SER A 78 4.47 -7.06 10.85
N THR A 79 4.72 -5.78 10.59
CA THR A 79 5.27 -4.83 11.56
C THR A 79 4.97 -3.40 11.10
N PHE A 80 5.49 -2.38 11.79
CA PHE A 80 5.39 -1.01 11.30
C PHE A 80 6.28 -0.79 10.06
N ALA A 81 5.84 0.11 9.19
CA ALA A 81 6.57 0.41 7.95
C ALA A 81 8.03 0.82 8.20
N MET A 82 8.28 1.63 9.25
CA MET A 82 9.64 2.04 9.62
C MET A 82 10.51 0.85 10.00
N PHE A 83 9.95 -0.14 10.69
CA PHE A 83 10.73 -1.31 11.13
C PHE A 83 10.89 -2.35 10.01
N ALA A 84 9.90 -2.50 9.14
CA ALA A 84 10.05 -3.32 7.94
C ALA A 84 11.08 -2.72 6.98
N ALA A 85 10.84 -1.49 6.52
CA ALA A 85 11.64 -0.86 5.48
C ALA A 85 13.00 -0.34 6.00
N GLY A 86 13.08 0.09 7.25
CA GLY A 86 14.32 0.59 7.85
C GLY A 86 15.16 -0.54 8.46
N ARG A 87 14.63 -1.19 9.50
CA ARG A 87 15.41 -2.18 10.28
C ARG A 87 15.67 -3.47 9.52
N ALA A 88 14.64 -4.05 8.85
CA ALA A 88 14.73 -5.34 8.17
C ALA A 88 15.00 -5.21 6.65
N PHE A 89 15.41 -4.04 6.16
CA PHE A 89 15.58 -3.80 4.72
C PHE A 89 16.52 -4.81 4.05
N GLU A 90 17.67 -5.07 4.70
CA GLU A 90 18.67 -6.00 4.15
C GLU A 90 18.10 -7.40 4.00
N GLN A 91 17.38 -7.90 5.02
CA GLN A 91 16.75 -9.24 4.98
C GLN A 91 15.64 -9.31 3.94
N ILE A 92 14.83 -8.26 3.80
CA ILE A 92 13.81 -8.20 2.74
C ILE A 92 14.48 -8.22 1.37
N ARG A 93 15.57 -7.45 1.18
CA ARG A 93 16.30 -7.40 -0.09
C ARG A 93 16.96 -8.74 -0.44
N ASN A 94 17.72 -9.32 0.49
CA ASN A 94 18.59 -10.47 0.22
C ASN A 94 17.91 -11.82 0.45
N SER A 95 17.06 -11.92 1.50
CA SER A 95 16.41 -13.20 1.83
C SER A 95 15.05 -13.38 1.15
N VAL A 96 14.40 -12.29 0.72
CA VAL A 96 13.07 -12.34 0.08
C VAL A 96 13.14 -11.89 -1.38
N GLY A 97 13.63 -10.68 -1.64
CA GLY A 97 13.62 -10.09 -2.99
C GLY A 97 14.57 -10.77 -3.95
N TYR A 98 15.83 -11.02 -3.54
CA TYR A 98 16.84 -11.64 -4.41
C TYR A 98 16.45 -13.05 -4.89
N PRO A 99 16.01 -13.98 -4.00
CA PRO A 99 15.52 -15.29 -4.42
C PRO A 99 14.07 -15.27 -4.93
N HIS A 100 13.41 -14.13 -4.98
CA HIS A 100 12.02 -13.92 -5.41
C HIS A 100 11.01 -14.80 -4.66
N LEU A 101 11.14 -14.87 -3.32
CA LEU A 101 10.28 -15.71 -2.50
C LEU A 101 8.88 -15.11 -2.31
N ASN A 102 7.91 -15.98 -2.19
CA ASN A 102 6.49 -15.64 -2.03
C ASN A 102 6.18 -15.17 -0.59
N VAL A 103 6.75 -14.03 -0.20
CA VAL A 103 6.56 -13.39 1.12
C VAL A 103 5.80 -12.09 0.99
N LYS A 104 4.80 -11.88 1.85
CA LYS A 104 4.01 -10.65 1.90
C LYS A 104 4.42 -9.84 3.13
N ILE A 105 4.90 -8.63 2.92
CA ILE A 105 5.26 -7.71 3.99
C ILE A 105 4.06 -6.82 4.31
N GLY A 106 3.41 -7.03 5.44
CA GLY A 106 2.28 -6.24 5.92
C GLY A 106 2.76 -5.05 6.75
N ALA A 107 3.10 -3.94 6.08
CA ALA A 107 3.68 -2.76 6.69
C ALA A 107 2.60 -1.76 7.11
N THR A 108 2.35 -1.61 8.40
CA THR A 108 1.35 -0.69 8.95
C THR A 108 1.99 0.60 9.46
N HIS A 109 1.19 1.59 9.84
CA HIS A 109 1.65 2.89 10.39
C HIS A 109 2.61 3.63 9.45
N ALA A 110 2.39 3.52 8.14
CA ALA A 110 3.24 4.14 7.15
C ALA A 110 3.01 5.66 7.03
N GLY A 111 4.03 6.40 6.62
CA GLY A 111 4.00 7.85 6.43
C GLY A 111 4.13 8.63 7.72
N ILE A 112 3.63 9.87 7.71
CA ILE A 112 3.73 10.81 8.83
C ILE A 112 2.54 10.73 9.82
N SER A 113 1.47 10.02 9.47
CA SER A 113 0.21 9.98 10.22
C SER A 113 0.19 8.94 11.34
N VAL A 114 1.33 8.69 12.00
CA VAL A 114 1.49 7.68 13.05
C VAL A 114 0.85 8.12 14.38
N GLY A 115 0.82 9.42 14.66
CA GLY A 115 0.27 9.98 15.89
C GLY A 115 1.32 10.12 17.00
N GLU A 116 0.94 9.76 18.23
CA GLU A 116 1.74 9.97 19.43
C GLU A 116 3.08 9.24 19.49
N ASP A 117 3.27 8.18 18.70
CA ASP A 117 4.55 7.47 18.60
C ASP A 117 5.67 8.36 18.02
N GLY A 118 5.31 9.39 17.26
CA GLY A 118 6.19 10.46 16.84
C GLY A 118 7.23 10.08 15.77
N ALA A 119 8.26 10.91 15.65
CA ALA A 119 9.22 10.88 14.54
C ALA A 119 10.00 9.58 14.39
N THR A 120 10.23 8.84 15.48
CA THR A 120 10.96 7.56 15.44
C THR A 120 10.18 6.43 14.76
N HIS A 121 8.86 6.59 14.63
CA HIS A 121 7.95 5.62 14.03
C HIS A 121 7.39 6.08 12.68
N GLN A 122 7.52 7.36 12.36
CA GLN A 122 7.16 7.90 11.04
C GLN A 122 8.08 7.32 9.97
N CYS A 123 7.50 6.92 8.83
CA CYS A 123 8.25 6.32 7.74
C CYS A 123 7.88 6.99 6.41
N ASN A 124 8.77 7.84 5.91
CA ASN A 124 8.61 8.53 4.64
C ASN A 124 9.39 7.85 3.52
N GLU A 125 10.32 6.97 3.87
CA GLU A 125 11.33 6.35 3.00
C GLU A 125 10.90 4.99 2.46
N ASP A 126 9.89 4.36 3.05
CA ASP A 126 9.52 2.96 2.80
C ASP A 126 9.27 2.65 1.32
N ILE A 127 8.51 3.49 0.64
CA ILE A 127 8.24 3.32 -0.80
C ILE A 127 9.55 3.40 -1.60
N ALA A 128 10.40 4.39 -1.31
CA ALA A 128 11.66 4.58 -2.01
C ALA A 128 12.58 3.36 -1.82
N LEU A 129 12.74 2.88 -0.59
CA LEU A 129 13.55 1.72 -0.25
C LEU A 129 13.03 0.45 -0.93
N MET A 130 11.73 0.15 -0.81
CA MET A 130 11.14 -1.05 -1.40
C MET A 130 11.16 -1.02 -2.94
N ARG A 131 11.06 0.16 -3.55
CA ARG A 131 11.17 0.28 -5.02
C ARG A 131 12.54 -0.13 -5.57
N THR A 132 13.59 -0.02 -4.79
CA THR A 132 14.95 -0.42 -5.20
C THR A 132 15.13 -1.94 -5.33
N ILE A 133 14.25 -2.73 -4.71
CA ILE A 133 14.31 -4.20 -4.73
C ILE A 133 13.71 -4.72 -6.05
N PRO A 134 14.49 -5.41 -6.92
CA PRO A 134 13.95 -6.01 -8.13
C PRO A 134 12.83 -7.01 -7.84
N GLY A 135 11.79 -7.04 -8.65
CA GLY A 135 10.66 -7.97 -8.49
C GLY A 135 9.69 -7.67 -7.34
N MET A 136 10.02 -6.73 -6.44
CA MET A 136 9.11 -6.31 -5.37
C MET A 136 7.87 -5.60 -5.94
N THR A 137 6.68 -6.10 -5.61
CA THR A 137 5.42 -5.40 -5.87
C THR A 137 5.07 -4.51 -4.67
N ILE A 138 4.60 -3.28 -4.91
CA ILE A 138 4.26 -2.32 -3.85
C ILE A 138 2.83 -1.85 -4.03
N ILE A 139 2.01 -2.06 -3.00
CA ILE A 139 0.58 -1.71 -3.00
C ILE A 139 0.28 -0.81 -1.80
N ASN A 140 -0.40 0.31 -2.04
CA ASN A 140 -0.80 1.30 -1.04
C ASN A 140 -2.29 1.62 -1.19
N PRO A 141 -3.19 0.80 -0.62
CA PRO A 141 -4.63 0.94 -0.81
C PRO A 141 -5.19 2.19 -0.14
N SER A 142 -6.26 2.74 -0.71
CA SER A 142 -6.90 3.99 -0.30
C SER A 142 -7.96 3.83 0.79
N ASP A 143 -8.66 2.68 0.85
CA ASP A 143 -9.77 2.44 1.77
C ASP A 143 -9.94 0.96 2.17
N ASP A 144 -11.04 0.64 2.89
CA ASP A 144 -11.35 -0.71 3.37
C ASP A 144 -11.53 -1.72 2.22
N VAL A 145 -12.29 -1.36 1.20
CA VAL A 145 -12.61 -2.25 0.07
C VAL A 145 -11.34 -2.59 -0.70
N GLU A 146 -10.59 -1.56 -1.05
CA GLU A 146 -9.34 -1.69 -1.78
C GLU A 146 -8.28 -2.43 -0.97
N ALA A 147 -8.20 -2.19 0.35
CA ALA A 147 -7.25 -2.89 1.21
C ALA A 147 -7.51 -4.39 1.28
N LYS A 148 -8.77 -4.82 1.43
CA LYS A 148 -9.14 -6.24 1.41
C LYS A 148 -8.84 -6.89 0.07
N ALA A 149 -9.19 -6.22 -1.03
CA ALA A 149 -8.90 -6.70 -2.37
C ALA A 149 -7.39 -6.80 -2.63
N ALA A 150 -6.60 -5.81 -2.17
CA ALA A 150 -5.15 -5.80 -2.27
C ALA A 150 -4.50 -6.97 -1.52
N VAL A 151 -4.99 -7.31 -0.32
CA VAL A 151 -4.48 -8.44 0.48
C VAL A 151 -4.75 -9.77 -0.23
N ARG A 152 -5.95 -9.93 -0.81
CA ARG A 152 -6.31 -11.12 -1.59
C ARG A 152 -5.45 -11.24 -2.84
N ALA A 153 -5.34 -10.16 -3.62
CA ALA A 153 -4.50 -10.15 -4.82
C ALA A 153 -3.01 -10.38 -4.50
N ALA A 154 -2.54 -9.89 -3.35
CA ALA A 154 -1.19 -10.18 -2.90
C ALA A 154 -1.00 -11.66 -2.55
N TYR A 155 -1.98 -12.32 -1.94
CA TYR A 155 -1.91 -13.76 -1.67
C TYR A 155 -1.82 -14.59 -2.97
N GLU A 156 -2.59 -14.22 -3.99
CA GLU A 156 -2.64 -14.91 -5.28
C GLU A 156 -1.39 -14.68 -6.15
N LEU A 157 -0.70 -13.55 -5.96
CA LEU A 157 0.53 -13.23 -6.69
C LEU A 157 1.71 -14.05 -6.13
N ASP A 158 2.36 -14.84 -6.96
CA ASP A 158 3.63 -15.48 -6.59
C ASP A 158 4.77 -14.46 -6.64
N GLY A 159 5.50 -14.33 -5.53
CA GLY A 159 6.59 -13.40 -5.36
C GLY A 159 6.42 -12.38 -4.22
N PRO A 160 7.42 -11.51 -4.02
CA PRO A 160 7.45 -10.58 -2.91
C PRO A 160 6.49 -9.40 -3.09
N VAL A 161 5.68 -9.12 -2.06
CA VAL A 161 4.76 -7.99 -2.05
C VAL A 161 4.95 -7.16 -0.78
N TYR A 162 5.06 -5.85 -0.93
CA TYR A 162 5.01 -4.88 0.14
C TYR A 162 3.63 -4.21 0.16
N LEU A 163 2.84 -4.53 1.18
CA LEU A 163 1.51 -3.98 1.44
C LEU A 163 1.63 -2.84 2.46
N ARG A 164 1.28 -1.64 2.06
CA ARG A 164 1.43 -0.42 2.85
C ARG A 164 0.10 0.03 3.42
N PHE A 165 -0.03 0.08 4.75
CA PHE A 165 -1.27 0.46 5.41
C PHE A 165 -1.09 1.65 6.34
N GLY A 166 -2.13 2.51 6.42
CA GLY A 166 -2.18 3.63 7.34
C GLY A 166 -2.73 3.25 8.72
N ARG A 167 -2.41 4.11 9.72
CA ARG A 167 -2.99 4.03 11.08
C ARG A 167 -4.37 4.68 11.15
N LEU A 168 -4.56 5.80 10.45
CA LEU A 168 -5.79 6.59 10.51
C LEU A 168 -6.96 5.89 9.81
N ALA A 169 -8.16 6.08 10.35
CA ALA A 169 -9.38 5.69 9.67
C ALA A 169 -9.68 6.67 8.53
N VAL A 170 -9.97 6.11 7.35
CA VAL A 170 -10.27 6.85 6.11
C VAL A 170 -11.68 6.55 5.64
N PRO A 171 -12.33 7.47 4.90
CA PRO A 171 -13.62 7.21 4.27
C PRO A 171 -13.56 5.99 3.35
N VAL A 172 -14.64 5.20 3.33
CA VAL A 172 -14.82 4.14 2.33
C VAL A 172 -15.34 4.82 1.06
N ILE A 173 -14.55 4.76 -0.01
CA ILE A 173 -14.81 5.45 -1.29
C ILE A 173 -15.07 4.49 -2.45
N ASN A 174 -14.62 3.23 -2.34
CA ASN A 174 -14.74 2.21 -3.38
C ASN A 174 -15.90 1.23 -3.12
N ASP A 175 -16.88 1.59 -2.26
CA ASP A 175 -18.03 0.76 -1.90
C ASP A 175 -19.08 0.80 -3.03
N ASN A 176 -18.74 0.16 -4.15
CA ASN A 176 -19.62 -0.03 -5.30
C ASN A 176 -19.42 -1.44 -5.87
N ASP A 177 -20.49 -2.03 -6.40
CA ASP A 177 -20.52 -3.41 -6.90
C ASP A 177 -19.60 -3.62 -8.13
N ASP A 178 -19.22 -2.56 -8.82
CA ASP A 178 -18.38 -2.61 -10.01
C ASP A 178 -16.89 -2.47 -9.72
N TYR A 179 -16.49 -2.23 -8.45
CA TYR A 179 -15.09 -2.06 -8.10
C TYR A 179 -14.27 -3.33 -8.37
N LYS A 180 -13.22 -3.19 -9.17
CA LYS A 180 -12.28 -4.27 -9.49
C LYS A 180 -10.87 -3.84 -9.16
N PHE A 181 -10.20 -4.65 -8.36
CA PHE A 181 -8.78 -4.48 -8.04
C PHE A 181 -7.92 -5.28 -9.02
N GLU A 182 -6.97 -4.62 -9.67
CA GLU A 182 -5.99 -5.27 -10.54
C GLU A 182 -4.61 -4.69 -10.27
N ILE A 183 -3.66 -5.55 -9.88
CA ILE A 183 -2.27 -5.12 -9.61
C ILE A 183 -1.68 -4.46 -10.86
N GLY A 184 -1.10 -3.27 -10.69
CA GLY A 184 -0.49 -2.51 -11.78
C GLY A 184 -1.44 -1.62 -12.57
N LYS A 185 -2.72 -1.56 -12.20
CA LYS A 185 -3.71 -0.67 -12.82
C LYS A 185 -4.11 0.45 -11.86
N GLY A 186 -4.24 1.65 -12.38
CA GLY A 186 -4.82 2.78 -11.67
C GLY A 186 -6.32 2.88 -11.92
N VAL A 187 -7.03 3.59 -11.03
CA VAL A 187 -8.48 3.80 -11.11
C VAL A 187 -8.78 5.28 -11.29
N VAL A 188 -9.54 5.64 -12.32
CA VAL A 188 -10.06 7.00 -12.48
C VAL A 188 -11.30 7.12 -11.59
N LEU A 189 -11.19 7.86 -10.50
CA LEU A 189 -12.30 8.08 -9.56
C LEU A 189 -13.19 9.26 -9.97
N ARG A 190 -12.64 10.24 -10.68
CA ARG A 190 -13.35 11.41 -11.18
C ARG A 190 -12.76 11.84 -12.52
N GLU A 191 -13.59 12.10 -13.49
CA GLU A 191 -13.18 12.71 -14.75
C GLU A 191 -13.06 14.24 -14.62
N GLY A 192 -12.16 14.84 -15.39
CA GLY A 192 -11.93 16.28 -15.44
C GLY A 192 -11.03 16.62 -16.62
N LYS A 193 -11.02 17.91 -17.01
CA LYS A 193 -10.30 18.39 -18.21
C LYS A 193 -9.24 19.44 -17.93
N ASP A 194 -9.29 20.10 -16.76
CA ASP A 194 -8.44 21.26 -16.47
C ASP A 194 -7.17 20.88 -15.71
N VAL A 195 -7.27 19.94 -14.74
CA VAL A 195 -6.16 19.47 -13.93
C VAL A 195 -6.30 17.99 -13.61
N THR A 196 -5.19 17.26 -13.48
CA THR A 196 -5.17 15.87 -13.01
C THR A 196 -4.49 15.81 -11.66
N ILE A 197 -5.19 15.23 -10.66
CA ILE A 197 -4.66 14.92 -9.34
C ILE A 197 -4.42 13.42 -9.29
N VAL A 198 -3.15 13.02 -9.12
CA VAL A 198 -2.77 11.61 -8.95
C VAL A 198 -2.47 11.38 -7.49
N ALA A 199 -3.20 10.48 -6.85
CA ALA A 199 -3.11 10.21 -5.42
C ALA A 199 -2.96 8.71 -5.14
N THR A 200 -2.53 8.37 -3.93
CA THR A 200 -2.41 6.99 -3.44
C THR A 200 -2.68 6.92 -1.94
N GLY A 201 -3.19 5.79 -1.48
CA GLY A 201 -3.43 5.54 -0.05
C GLY A 201 -4.33 6.59 0.59
N LEU A 202 -3.96 7.04 1.78
CA LEU A 202 -4.75 8.02 2.58
C LEU A 202 -5.06 9.32 1.83
N CYS A 203 -4.20 9.74 0.90
CA CYS A 203 -4.36 11.01 0.18
C CYS A 203 -5.47 10.97 -0.88
N VAL A 204 -6.01 9.81 -1.21
CA VAL A 204 -7.05 9.71 -2.26
C VAL A 204 -8.34 10.40 -1.84
N SER A 205 -8.79 10.23 -0.58
CA SER A 205 -9.97 10.94 -0.09
C SER A 205 -9.78 12.46 -0.11
N SER A 206 -8.61 12.94 0.32
CA SER A 206 -8.29 14.37 0.27
C SER A 206 -8.20 14.90 -1.16
N ALA A 207 -7.76 14.08 -2.12
CA ALA A 207 -7.75 14.46 -3.53
C ALA A 207 -9.17 14.63 -4.10
N LEU A 208 -10.11 13.79 -3.68
CA LEU A 208 -11.52 13.93 -4.04
C LEU A 208 -12.13 15.19 -3.42
N GLU A 209 -11.88 15.46 -2.14
CA GLU A 209 -12.32 16.68 -1.46
C GLU A 209 -11.75 17.94 -2.14
N ALA A 210 -10.46 17.92 -2.50
CA ALA A 210 -9.83 19.00 -3.23
C ALA A 210 -10.46 19.22 -4.63
N ALA A 211 -10.83 18.14 -5.32
CA ALA A 211 -11.50 18.24 -6.61
C ALA A 211 -12.92 18.82 -6.49
N ASP A 212 -13.63 18.56 -5.38
CA ASP A 212 -14.93 19.18 -5.11
C ASP A 212 -14.78 20.69 -4.86
N MET A 213 -13.78 21.09 -4.07
CA MET A 213 -13.47 22.53 -3.84
C MET A 213 -13.09 23.26 -5.14
N LEU A 214 -12.28 22.63 -5.99
CA LEU A 214 -11.89 23.20 -7.30
C LEU A 214 -13.10 23.36 -8.22
N ALA A 215 -14.08 22.48 -8.15
CA ALA A 215 -15.29 22.58 -8.95
C ALA A 215 -16.16 23.80 -8.58
N GLU A 216 -16.11 24.24 -7.31
CA GLU A 216 -16.78 25.51 -6.88
C GLU A 216 -16.17 26.73 -7.57
N ASP A 217 -14.87 26.66 -7.91
CA ASP A 217 -14.16 27.69 -8.67
C ASP A 217 -14.23 27.49 -10.20
N GLY A 218 -15.02 26.52 -10.67
CA GLY A 218 -15.20 26.21 -12.08
C GLY A 218 -14.04 25.42 -12.71
N ILE A 219 -13.17 24.79 -11.91
CA ILE A 219 -12.03 23.98 -12.35
C ILE A 219 -12.41 22.48 -12.28
N GLU A 220 -12.43 21.81 -13.42
CA GLU A 220 -12.75 20.38 -13.51
C GLU A 220 -11.50 19.52 -13.32
N ALA A 221 -11.29 19.03 -12.09
CA ALA A 221 -10.17 18.18 -11.75
C ALA A 221 -10.47 16.70 -12.01
N LYS A 222 -9.57 16.02 -12.73
CA LYS A 222 -9.52 14.57 -12.84
C LYS A 222 -8.81 14.01 -11.61
N VAL A 223 -9.35 12.96 -10.99
CA VAL A 223 -8.71 12.27 -9.86
C VAL A 223 -8.40 10.83 -10.23
N ILE A 224 -7.13 10.46 -10.10
CA ILE A 224 -6.63 9.11 -10.37
C ILE A 224 -6.07 8.53 -9.07
N ASN A 225 -6.58 7.37 -8.68
CA ASN A 225 -6.00 6.57 -7.61
C ASN A 225 -4.98 5.58 -8.18
N ILE A 226 -3.73 5.69 -7.74
CA ILE A 226 -2.66 4.73 -8.04
C ILE A 226 -2.39 3.88 -6.81
N HIS A 227 -3.16 2.83 -6.63
CA HIS A 227 -3.01 1.90 -5.51
C HIS A 227 -1.78 0.99 -5.65
N THR A 228 -1.32 0.71 -6.86
CA THR A 228 -0.10 -0.04 -7.12
C THR A 228 1.03 0.90 -7.53
N ILE A 229 2.02 1.04 -6.65
CA ILE A 229 3.17 1.93 -6.86
C ILE A 229 4.22 1.26 -7.75
N LYS A 230 4.32 -0.08 -7.66
CA LYS A 230 5.23 -0.89 -8.48
C LYS A 230 4.60 -2.27 -8.73
N PRO A 231 4.37 -2.66 -9.98
CA PRO A 231 4.51 -1.83 -11.19
C PRO A 231 3.49 -0.69 -11.22
N ILE A 232 3.87 0.46 -11.77
CA ILE A 232 2.96 1.61 -11.91
C ILE A 232 2.21 1.53 -13.25
N ASP A 233 0.95 2.01 -13.28
CA ASP A 233 0.18 2.15 -14.52
C ASP A 233 0.69 3.36 -15.33
N ALA A 234 1.81 3.14 -16.03
CA ALA A 234 2.42 4.17 -16.86
C ALA A 234 1.51 4.61 -18.01
N ASP A 235 0.74 3.69 -18.60
CA ASP A 235 -0.14 3.98 -19.71
C ASP A 235 -1.28 4.94 -19.30
N LEU A 236 -1.87 4.71 -18.12
CA LEU A 236 -2.89 5.60 -17.59
C LEU A 236 -2.32 6.99 -17.29
N LEU A 237 -1.14 7.05 -16.67
CA LEU A 237 -0.49 8.31 -16.31
C LEU A 237 -0.09 9.12 -17.55
N VAL A 238 0.54 8.47 -18.54
CA VAL A 238 0.94 9.14 -19.80
C VAL A 238 -0.29 9.67 -20.54
N ARG A 239 -1.36 8.88 -20.65
CA ARG A 239 -2.61 9.36 -21.28
C ARG A 239 -3.24 10.55 -20.54
N SER A 240 -3.06 10.65 -19.23
CA SER A 240 -3.55 11.81 -18.47
C SER A 240 -2.71 13.07 -18.71
N GLU A 241 -1.42 12.91 -19.01
CA GLU A 241 -0.48 13.99 -19.34
C GLU A 241 -0.65 14.52 -20.79
N GLU A 242 -1.02 13.68 -21.74
CA GLU A 242 -1.15 14.06 -23.15
C GLU A 242 -2.11 15.24 -23.40
N ARG A 243 -3.06 15.46 -22.53
CA ARG A 243 -3.97 16.63 -22.58
C ARG A 243 -3.29 17.95 -22.20
N ARG A 244 -2.05 17.92 -21.71
CA ARG A 244 -1.30 19.09 -21.21
C ARG A 244 -0.06 19.44 -22.00
N VAL A 245 0.35 18.66 -22.98
CA VAL A 245 1.49 18.99 -23.83
C VAL A 245 1.08 20.06 -24.85
N GLY A 246 0.71 21.23 -24.35
CA GLY A 246 0.74 22.48 -25.10
C GLY A 246 2.18 22.97 -25.17
N LYS A 247 2.52 23.76 -26.19
CA LYS A 247 3.84 24.38 -26.40
C LYS A 247 4.38 25.11 -25.16
N GLU A 248 3.54 25.53 -24.26
CA GLU A 248 3.85 26.25 -23.04
C GLU A 248 4.42 25.35 -21.92
N CYS A 249 3.94 24.14 -21.80
CA CYS A 249 4.46 23.17 -20.83
C CYS A 249 5.92 22.78 -21.15
N LEU A 250 6.24 22.59 -22.42
CA LEU A 250 7.61 22.33 -22.87
C LEU A 250 8.57 23.51 -22.56
N ARG A 251 8.07 24.75 -22.60
CA ARG A 251 8.87 25.94 -22.32
C ARG A 251 9.14 26.14 -20.82
N LEU A 252 8.16 25.88 -19.96
CA LEU A 252 8.29 25.98 -18.51
C LEU A 252 9.13 24.83 -17.91
N CYS A 253 9.00 23.62 -18.40
CA CYS A 253 9.81 22.48 -17.96
C CYS A 253 11.29 22.67 -18.34
N ARG A 254 11.60 23.19 -19.52
CA ARG A 254 12.98 23.46 -19.94
C ARG A 254 13.65 24.54 -19.08
N SER A 255 12.92 25.55 -18.62
CA SER A 255 13.48 26.64 -17.83
C SER A 255 13.67 26.32 -16.34
N ARG A 256 12.97 25.32 -15.80
CA ARG A 256 13.04 24.98 -14.36
C ARG A 256 13.91 23.77 -14.04
N TRP A 257 14.16 22.88 -15.00
CA TRP A 257 14.81 21.59 -14.73
C TRP A 257 16.14 21.41 -15.46
N SER A 258 16.59 22.36 -16.27
CA SER A 258 17.92 22.31 -16.87
C SER A 258 18.80 23.40 -16.24
N PRO A 259 19.74 23.05 -15.34
CA PRO A 259 20.70 23.99 -14.79
C PRO A 259 21.83 24.33 -15.79
N TYR A 260 21.78 23.79 -17.01
CA TYR A 260 22.78 24.01 -18.05
C TYR A 260 22.13 24.66 -19.28
N HIS A 261 22.04 25.97 -19.22
CA HIS A 261 22.01 26.86 -20.37
C HIS A 261 22.85 28.06 -20.07
#